data_357e0f519806ad3ab06074213e21cd3d
#
_entry.id   357e0f519806ad3ab06074213e21cd3d
#
_cell.length_a   1.000
_cell.length_b   1.000
_cell.length_c   1.000
_cell.angle_alpha   90.00
_cell.angle_beta   90.00
_cell.angle_gamma   90.00
#
_symmetry.space_group_name_H-M   'P 1'
#
loop_
_entity.id
_entity.type
_entity.pdbx_description
1 polymer ?
#
loop_
_entity_poly.entity_id
_entity_poly.type
_entity_poly.pdbx_seq_one_letter_code
_entity_poly.pdbx_strand_id
1 'polypeptide(L)'
;MDIEFFAMSAFAGIMGTYALMMLSCWADSLGLPRLDFSRPMANLTFARSFEKNVAPGAGVDAPNTPYWPGMAIVYVNGIFFALLYSSYTHQFIPVNFIENLIPLSPALLKGAIWGIILWFVSGIFYVPIYLKEGFMLSHIHPLAWLTSLKVHVAFGLMVGWIAPVIQ
;
A
#
# COMPACT_ATOMS: atom_id res chain seq x y z
N MET A 1 -23.06 9.62 -6.23
CA MET A 1 -22.36 8.76 -5.26
C MET A 1 -23.01 9.04 -3.92
N ASP A 2 -23.63 8.05 -3.32
CA ASP A 2 -24.27 8.24 -2.04
C ASP A 2 -23.29 8.12 -0.88
N ILE A 3 -23.71 8.51 0.32
CA ILE A 3 -22.84 8.52 1.49
C ILE A 3 -22.43 7.10 1.92
N GLU A 4 -23.28 6.11 1.66
CA GLU A 4 -23.03 4.71 1.97
C GLU A 4 -21.89 4.16 1.11
N PHE A 5 -21.91 4.42 -0.20
CA PHE A 5 -20.83 4.05 -1.11
C PHE A 5 -19.49 4.64 -0.67
N PHE A 6 -19.50 5.93 -0.30
CA PHE A 6 -18.29 6.60 0.16
C PHE A 6 -17.79 5.99 1.47
N ALA A 7 -18.68 5.80 2.45
CA ALA A 7 -18.33 5.24 3.76
C ALA A 7 -17.78 3.80 3.64
N MET A 8 -18.40 2.95 2.83
CA MET A 8 -17.95 1.58 2.63
C MET A 8 -16.61 1.51 1.87
N SER A 9 -16.41 2.37 0.87
CA SER A 9 -15.11 2.45 0.17
C SER A 9 -13.99 2.94 1.10
N ALA A 10 -14.28 3.95 1.94
CA ALA A 10 -13.34 4.43 2.95
C ALA A 10 -13.02 3.35 3.98
N PHE A 11 -14.03 2.62 4.46
CA PHE A 11 -13.86 1.49 5.36
C PHE A 11 -12.98 0.39 4.75
N ALA A 12 -13.21 0.05 3.48
CA ALA A 12 -12.36 -0.90 2.75
C ALA A 12 -10.90 -0.45 2.70
N GLY A 13 -10.66 0.85 2.48
CA GLY A 13 -9.33 1.44 2.52
C GLY A 13 -8.66 1.37 3.89
N ILE A 14 -9.41 1.63 4.95
CA ILE A 14 -8.93 1.48 6.34
C ILE A 14 -8.56 0.03 6.63
N MET A 15 -9.43 -0.92 6.32
CA MET A 15 -9.18 -2.34 6.56
C MET A 15 -8.02 -2.88 5.70
N GLY A 16 -7.94 -2.45 4.44
CA GLY A 16 -6.81 -2.77 3.57
C GLY A 16 -5.48 -2.25 4.12
N THR A 17 -5.46 -1.01 4.59
CA THR A 17 -4.28 -0.41 5.23
C THR A 17 -3.90 -1.15 6.51
N TYR A 18 -4.88 -1.51 7.32
CA TYR A 18 -4.65 -2.30 8.53
C TYR A 18 -4.00 -3.65 8.19
N ALA A 19 -4.53 -4.38 7.21
CA ALA A 19 -3.95 -5.65 6.75
C ALA A 19 -2.52 -5.48 6.23
N LEU A 20 -2.26 -4.42 5.44
CA LEU A 20 -0.94 -4.06 4.95
C LEU A 20 0.04 -3.87 6.12
N MET A 21 -0.33 -3.07 7.12
CA MET A 21 0.50 -2.77 8.28
C MET A 21 0.77 -4.02 9.13
N MET A 22 -0.25 -4.82 9.39
CA MET A 22 -0.14 -6.07 10.17
C MET A 22 0.79 -7.07 9.49
N LEU A 23 0.64 -7.30 8.19
CA LEU A 23 1.50 -8.21 7.45
C LEU A 23 2.93 -7.70 7.33
N SER A 24 3.15 -6.38 7.34
CA SER A 24 4.49 -5.82 7.42
C SER A 24 5.12 -6.10 8.79
N CYS A 25 4.36 -5.96 9.88
CA CYS A 25 4.85 -6.29 11.21
C CYS A 25 5.22 -7.78 11.38
N TRP A 26 4.51 -8.67 10.67
CA TRP A 26 4.76 -10.13 10.73
C TRP A 26 5.75 -10.63 9.68
N ALA A 27 6.35 -9.74 8.89
CA ALA A 27 7.28 -10.15 7.83
C ALA A 27 8.46 -10.98 8.37
N ASP A 28 8.99 -10.62 9.53
CA ASP A 28 10.12 -11.32 10.15
C ASP A 28 9.84 -12.80 10.42
N SER A 29 8.61 -13.13 10.83
CA SER A 29 8.22 -14.52 11.06
C SER A 29 8.21 -15.38 9.78
N LEU A 30 8.22 -14.74 8.63
CA LEU A 30 8.28 -15.38 7.31
C LEU A 30 9.68 -15.29 6.68
N GLY A 31 10.69 -14.85 7.43
CA GLY A 31 12.05 -14.65 6.92
C GLY A 31 12.17 -13.47 5.93
N LEU A 32 11.22 -12.55 5.96
CA LEU A 32 11.20 -11.36 5.11
C LEU A 32 11.52 -10.11 5.93
N PRO A 33 12.15 -9.08 5.35
CA PRO A 33 12.44 -7.85 6.06
C PRO A 33 11.14 -7.13 6.44
N ARG A 34 11.08 -6.64 7.66
CA ARG A 34 10.01 -5.74 8.09
C ARG A 34 10.17 -4.37 7.42
N LEU A 35 9.08 -3.83 6.91
CA LEU A 35 9.04 -2.50 6.31
C LEU A 35 8.15 -1.58 7.14
N ASP A 36 8.69 -0.43 7.53
CA ASP A 36 7.93 0.62 8.19
C ASP A 36 7.53 1.67 7.14
N PHE A 37 6.26 1.72 6.82
CA PHE A 37 5.73 2.70 5.86
C PHE A 37 5.37 4.04 6.51
N SER A 38 5.19 4.06 7.82
CA SER A 38 4.74 5.26 8.54
C SER A 38 5.87 6.25 8.77
N ARG A 39 7.07 5.76 9.05
CA ARG A 39 8.23 6.63 9.30
C ARG A 39 8.61 7.49 8.09
N PRO A 40 8.79 6.92 6.89
CA PRO A 40 9.04 7.73 5.69
C PRO A 40 7.94 8.77 5.43
N MET A 41 6.67 8.43 5.68
CA MET A 41 5.57 9.38 5.54
C MET A 41 5.61 10.51 6.58
N ALA A 42 5.96 10.20 7.82
CA ALA A 42 6.15 11.20 8.85
C ALA A 42 7.31 12.14 8.50
N ASN A 43 8.42 11.60 8.01
CA ASN A 43 9.57 12.37 7.57
C ASN A 43 9.26 13.27 6.38
N LEU A 44 8.49 12.77 5.42
CA LEU A 44 8.00 13.58 4.29
C LEU A 44 7.18 14.77 4.78
N THR A 45 6.26 14.56 5.73
CA THR A 45 5.43 15.61 6.32
C THR A 45 6.26 16.73 6.95
N PHE A 46 7.38 16.37 7.59
CA PHE A 46 8.28 17.32 8.22
C PHE A 46 9.50 17.68 7.34
N ALA A 47 9.47 17.35 6.04
CA ALA A 47 10.54 17.58 5.07
C ALA A 47 11.89 16.92 5.42
N ARG A 48 11.92 15.98 6.35
CA ARG A 48 13.18 15.35 6.82
C ARG A 48 13.72 14.29 5.86
N SER A 49 12.84 13.64 5.08
CA SER A 49 13.24 12.66 4.05
C SER A 49 14.09 13.25 2.92
N PHE A 50 14.16 14.57 2.84
CA PHE A 50 14.91 15.29 1.80
C PHE A 50 16.24 15.84 2.29
N GLU A 51 16.61 15.63 3.55
CA GLU A 51 17.89 16.06 4.10
C GLU A 51 19.04 15.25 3.48
N LYS A 52 20.08 15.95 3.00
CA LYS A 52 21.20 15.34 2.26
C LYS A 52 22.01 14.33 3.08
N ASN A 53 21.95 14.41 4.40
CA ASN A 53 22.74 13.60 5.33
C ASN A 53 21.95 12.41 5.91
N VAL A 54 20.74 12.19 5.45
CA VAL A 54 19.96 11.02 5.87
C VAL A 54 20.44 9.83 5.05
N ALA A 55 20.99 8.84 5.72
CA ALA A 55 21.39 7.60 5.06
C ALA A 55 20.17 6.92 4.41
N PRO A 56 20.36 6.17 3.31
CA PRO A 56 19.28 5.38 2.73
C PRO A 56 18.59 4.52 3.81
N GLY A 57 17.28 4.56 3.87
CA GLY A 57 16.50 3.89 4.92
C GLY A 57 16.42 4.64 6.25
N ALA A 58 17.25 5.64 6.48
CA ALA A 58 17.33 6.38 7.74
C ALA A 58 16.31 7.54 7.82
N GLY A 59 15.64 7.86 6.76
CA GLY A 59 14.41 8.65 6.82
C GLY A 59 13.39 8.05 7.78
N VAL A 60 13.56 6.77 8.04
CA VAL A 60 12.86 5.96 9.04
C VAL A 60 13.27 6.32 10.47
N ASP A 61 14.52 6.72 10.71
CA ASP A 61 15.12 6.81 12.05
C ASP A 61 15.29 8.24 12.56
N ALA A 62 14.54 9.21 12.06
CA ALA A 62 14.56 10.54 12.66
C ALA A 62 13.99 10.47 14.09
N PRO A 63 14.83 10.50 15.13
CA PRO A 63 14.42 10.11 16.49
C PRO A 63 13.35 11.03 17.09
N ASN A 64 13.23 12.23 16.57
CA ASN A 64 12.30 13.25 17.07
C ASN A 64 11.07 13.46 16.15
N THR A 65 10.89 12.63 15.13
CA THR A 65 9.72 12.75 14.24
C THR A 65 8.55 12.00 14.84
N PRO A 66 7.42 12.65 15.14
CA PRO A 66 6.23 11.96 15.61
C PRO A 66 5.77 10.90 14.59
N TYR A 67 5.42 9.72 15.08
CA TYR A 67 5.00 8.60 14.24
C TYR A 67 3.57 8.77 13.68
N TRP A 68 2.68 9.38 14.46
CA TRP A 68 1.26 9.47 14.14
C TRP A 68 0.93 10.20 12.83
N PRO A 69 1.65 11.26 12.39
CA PRO A 69 1.32 11.90 11.12
C PRO A 69 1.59 10.98 9.92
N GLY A 70 2.65 10.20 10.00
CA GLY A 70 2.95 9.19 8.98
C GLY A 70 1.87 8.12 8.90
N MET A 71 1.40 7.62 10.06
CA MET A 71 0.28 6.70 10.14
C MET A 71 -0.98 7.30 9.50
N ALA A 72 -1.32 8.53 9.85
CA ALA A 72 -2.48 9.22 9.28
C ALA A 72 -2.39 9.30 7.74
N ILE A 73 -1.22 9.66 7.20
CA ILE A 73 -1.01 9.72 5.74
C ILE A 73 -1.18 8.34 5.10
N VAL A 74 -0.64 7.28 5.69
CA VAL A 74 -0.78 5.92 5.16
C VAL A 74 -2.26 5.52 5.09
N TYR A 75 -3.06 5.81 6.12
CA TYR A 75 -4.49 5.52 6.12
C TYR A 75 -5.27 6.39 5.12
N VAL A 76 -4.95 7.68 5.02
CA VAL A 76 -5.56 8.58 4.02
C VAL A 76 -5.27 8.10 2.60
N ASN A 77 -4.03 7.69 2.32
CA ASN A 77 -3.68 7.09 1.03
C ASN A 77 -4.46 5.80 0.78
N GLY A 78 -4.62 4.93 1.78
CA GLY A 78 -5.41 3.72 1.66
C GLY A 78 -6.88 4.00 1.32
N ILE A 79 -7.49 4.98 1.99
CA ILE A 79 -8.85 5.43 1.70
C ILE A 79 -8.93 5.97 0.25
N PHE A 80 -8.00 6.81 -0.15
CA PHE A 80 -7.94 7.38 -1.50
C PHE A 80 -7.87 6.28 -2.57
N PHE A 81 -6.98 5.30 -2.42
CA PHE A 81 -6.83 4.22 -3.39
C PHE A 81 -8.01 3.24 -3.39
N ALA A 82 -8.68 3.04 -2.27
CA ALA A 82 -9.91 2.26 -2.23
C ALA A 82 -11.07 2.99 -2.93
N LEU A 83 -11.22 4.28 -2.72
CA LEU A 83 -12.19 5.12 -3.43
C LEU A 83 -11.92 5.13 -4.95
N LEU A 84 -10.66 5.25 -5.36
CA LEU A 84 -10.27 5.20 -6.77
C LEU A 84 -10.61 3.84 -7.39
N TYR A 85 -10.36 2.75 -6.67
CA TYR A 85 -10.76 1.41 -7.09
C TYR A 85 -12.26 1.29 -7.27
N SER A 86 -13.03 1.64 -6.24
CA SER A 86 -14.49 1.52 -6.20
C SER A 86 -15.18 2.34 -7.28
N SER A 87 -14.69 3.58 -7.49
CA SER A 87 -15.34 4.53 -8.40
C SER A 87 -14.97 4.32 -9.86
N TYR A 88 -13.76 3.84 -10.14
CA TYR A 88 -13.24 3.92 -11.51
C TYR A 88 -12.41 2.72 -11.94
N THR A 89 -11.35 2.35 -11.21
CA THR A 89 -10.33 1.46 -11.77
C THR A 89 -10.75 0.01 -11.88
N HIS A 90 -11.67 -0.48 -11.02
CA HIS A 90 -12.14 -1.88 -11.02
C HIS A 90 -12.69 -2.35 -12.36
N GLN A 91 -13.30 -1.45 -13.15
CA GLN A 91 -13.91 -1.77 -14.46
C GLN A 91 -12.86 -2.06 -15.55
N PHE A 92 -11.66 -1.51 -15.40
CA PHE A 92 -10.55 -1.70 -16.37
C PHE A 92 -9.65 -2.90 -16.04
N ILE A 93 -9.89 -3.59 -14.92
CA ILE A 93 -9.11 -4.74 -14.53
C ILE A 93 -9.73 -6.00 -15.14
N PRO A 94 -9.12 -6.59 -16.20
CA PRO A 94 -9.63 -7.80 -16.82
C PRO A 94 -9.26 -9.01 -15.96
N VAL A 95 -10.23 -9.85 -15.64
CA VAL A 95 -10.01 -11.12 -14.89
C VAL A 95 -10.50 -12.34 -15.65
N ASN A 96 -11.22 -12.19 -16.74
CA ASN A 96 -11.88 -13.27 -17.48
C ASN A 96 -10.92 -14.38 -17.95
N PHE A 97 -9.63 -14.04 -18.14
CA PHE A 97 -8.63 -15.00 -18.61
C PHE A 97 -8.01 -15.84 -17.48
N ILE A 98 -8.17 -15.42 -16.20
CA ILE A 98 -7.57 -16.10 -15.04
C ILE A 98 -8.61 -16.62 -14.04
N GLU A 99 -9.86 -16.19 -14.12
CA GLU A 99 -10.90 -16.58 -13.15
C GLU A 99 -11.14 -18.08 -13.06
N ASN A 100 -10.90 -18.82 -14.16
CA ASN A 100 -11.03 -20.27 -14.20
C ASN A 100 -9.76 -21.01 -13.71
N LEU A 101 -8.65 -20.29 -13.53
CA LEU A 101 -7.36 -20.86 -13.10
C LEU A 101 -7.13 -20.72 -11.60
N ILE A 102 -7.71 -19.69 -11.00
CA ILE A 102 -7.50 -19.34 -9.60
C ILE A 102 -8.85 -19.41 -8.86
N PRO A 103 -8.96 -20.19 -7.77
CA PRO A 103 -10.21 -20.37 -7.03
C PRO A 103 -10.54 -19.16 -6.14
N LEU A 104 -10.53 -17.98 -6.70
CA LEU A 104 -10.91 -16.72 -6.05
C LEU A 104 -12.09 -16.10 -6.80
N SER A 105 -12.96 -15.38 -6.07
CA SER A 105 -14.02 -14.62 -6.71
C SER A 105 -13.45 -13.53 -7.64
N PRO A 106 -14.17 -13.13 -8.71
CA PRO A 106 -13.72 -12.05 -9.60
C PRO A 106 -13.40 -10.74 -8.85
N ALA A 107 -14.14 -10.44 -7.79
CA ALA A 107 -13.89 -9.26 -6.96
C ALA A 107 -12.53 -9.33 -6.23
N LEU A 108 -12.20 -10.48 -5.64
CA LEU A 108 -10.91 -10.70 -5.01
C LEU A 108 -9.76 -10.68 -6.02
N LEU A 109 -9.96 -11.26 -7.22
CA LEU A 109 -8.95 -11.23 -8.28
C LEU A 109 -8.67 -9.81 -8.75
N LYS A 110 -9.72 -9.01 -8.99
CA LYS A 110 -9.57 -7.58 -9.32
C LYS A 110 -8.85 -6.82 -8.22
N GLY A 111 -9.20 -7.06 -6.97
CA GLY A 111 -8.53 -6.47 -5.83
C GLY A 111 -7.04 -6.85 -5.76
N ALA A 112 -6.71 -8.14 -5.93
CA ALA A 112 -5.31 -8.60 -5.94
C ALA A 112 -4.49 -7.91 -7.05
N ILE A 113 -5.05 -7.84 -8.27
CA ILE A 113 -4.41 -7.15 -9.41
C ILE A 113 -4.24 -5.66 -9.09
N TRP A 114 -5.24 -5.02 -8.48
CA TRP A 114 -5.13 -3.64 -8.02
C TRP A 114 -3.96 -3.46 -7.05
N GLY A 115 -3.82 -4.35 -6.07
CA GLY A 115 -2.68 -4.37 -5.16
C GLY A 115 -1.34 -4.47 -5.89
N ILE A 116 -1.23 -5.33 -6.91
CA ILE A 116 -0.03 -5.46 -7.75
C ILE A 116 0.24 -4.16 -8.52
N ILE A 117 -0.78 -3.52 -9.08
CA ILE A 117 -0.64 -2.22 -9.76
C ILE A 117 -0.10 -1.16 -8.80
N LEU A 118 -0.68 -1.08 -7.60
CA LEU A 118 -0.21 -0.15 -6.58
C LEU A 118 1.22 -0.43 -6.14
N TRP A 119 1.61 -1.69 -6.05
CA TRP A 119 2.99 -2.08 -5.76
C TRP A 119 3.97 -1.58 -6.82
N PHE A 120 3.64 -1.73 -8.12
CA PHE A 120 4.46 -1.19 -9.19
C PHE A 120 4.54 0.33 -9.13
N VAL A 121 3.41 1.02 -8.97
CA VAL A 121 3.37 2.48 -8.85
C VAL A 121 4.18 2.96 -7.64
N SER A 122 4.02 2.29 -6.51
CA SER A 122 4.78 2.60 -5.30
C SER A 122 6.28 2.38 -5.49
N GLY A 123 6.69 1.20 -5.96
CA GLY A 123 8.10 0.82 -6.05
C GLY A 123 8.90 1.52 -7.14
N ILE A 124 8.24 1.94 -8.23
CA ILE A 124 8.89 2.59 -9.38
C ILE A 124 8.85 4.11 -9.26
N PHE A 125 7.74 4.66 -8.78
CA PHE A 125 7.55 6.12 -8.77
C PHE A 125 7.58 6.69 -7.35
N TYR A 126 6.73 6.20 -6.47
CA TYR A 126 6.53 6.82 -5.17
C TYR A 126 7.76 6.70 -4.27
N VAL A 127 8.29 5.51 -4.11
CA VAL A 127 9.44 5.25 -3.24
C VAL A 127 10.71 5.93 -3.74
N PRO A 128 11.14 5.79 -5.03
CA PRO A 128 12.37 6.42 -5.46
C PRO A 128 12.26 7.93 -5.66
N ILE A 129 11.13 8.46 -6.10
CA ILE A 129 10.98 9.88 -6.44
C ILE A 129 10.62 10.71 -5.20
N TYR A 130 9.60 10.31 -4.46
CA TYR A 130 9.11 11.08 -3.31
C TYR A 130 9.84 10.75 -2.02
N LEU A 131 10.02 9.47 -1.70
CA LEU A 131 10.69 9.08 -0.47
C LEU A 131 12.21 9.05 -0.59
N LYS A 132 12.74 9.05 -1.81
CA LYS A 132 14.19 8.94 -2.11
C LYS A 132 14.85 7.70 -1.49
N GLU A 133 14.07 6.63 -1.33
CA GLU A 133 14.49 5.38 -0.65
C GLU A 133 15.00 4.32 -1.64
N GLY A 134 15.25 4.71 -2.90
CA GLY A 134 15.76 3.80 -3.93
C GLY A 134 14.70 2.89 -4.55
N PHE A 135 15.08 2.26 -5.66
CA PHE A 135 14.18 1.41 -6.45
C PHE A 135 13.76 0.17 -5.65
N MET A 136 12.44 -0.02 -5.49
CA MET A 136 11.84 -1.17 -4.80
C MET A 136 12.39 -1.43 -3.39
N LEU A 137 12.93 -0.40 -2.72
CA LEU A 137 13.55 -0.51 -1.39
C LEU A 137 14.74 -1.46 -1.33
N SER A 138 15.39 -1.73 -2.47
CA SER A 138 16.47 -2.72 -2.60
C SER A 138 17.70 -2.43 -1.74
N HIS A 139 17.92 -1.16 -1.37
CA HIS A 139 19.02 -0.76 -0.49
C HIS A 139 18.78 -1.14 0.99
N ILE A 140 17.52 -1.34 1.39
CA ILE A 140 17.18 -1.79 2.75
C ILE A 140 17.48 -3.28 2.89
N HIS A 141 16.97 -4.08 1.94
CA HIS A 141 17.16 -5.53 1.95
C HIS A 141 16.85 -6.13 0.56
N PRO A 142 17.59 -7.14 0.09
CA PRO A 142 17.34 -7.79 -1.20
C PRO A 142 15.90 -8.31 -1.39
N LEU A 143 15.23 -8.70 -0.30
CA LEU A 143 13.85 -9.20 -0.32
C LEU A 143 12.79 -8.14 0.04
N ALA A 144 13.17 -6.85 0.18
CA ALA A 144 12.23 -5.78 0.54
C ALA A 144 11.08 -5.65 -0.48
N TRP A 145 11.38 -5.83 -1.77
CA TRP A 145 10.38 -5.83 -2.84
C TRP A 145 9.29 -6.89 -2.63
N LEU A 146 9.66 -8.07 -2.11
CA LEU A 146 8.73 -9.17 -1.86
C LEU A 146 7.82 -8.89 -0.66
N THR A 147 8.37 -8.31 0.42
CA THR A 147 7.54 -7.82 1.52
C THR A 147 6.56 -6.77 1.02
N SER A 148 7.05 -5.80 0.24
CA SER A 148 6.23 -4.74 -0.35
C SER A 148 5.12 -5.32 -1.24
N LEU A 149 5.43 -6.29 -2.11
CA LEU A 149 4.42 -6.96 -2.94
C LEU A 149 3.35 -7.64 -2.09
N LYS A 150 3.76 -8.45 -1.12
CA LYS A 150 2.85 -9.17 -0.23
C LYS A 150 1.85 -8.25 0.46
N VAL A 151 2.32 -7.13 1.01
CA VAL A 151 1.44 -6.22 1.73
C VAL A 151 0.51 -5.43 0.81
N HIS A 152 0.96 -5.07 -0.39
CA HIS A 152 0.09 -4.42 -1.38
C HIS A 152 -0.98 -5.37 -1.93
N VAL A 153 -0.64 -6.64 -2.16
CA VAL A 153 -1.63 -7.67 -2.56
C VAL A 153 -2.66 -7.86 -1.45
N ALA A 154 -2.24 -7.92 -0.19
CA ALA A 154 -3.17 -8.02 0.93
C ALA A 154 -4.09 -6.80 1.04
N PHE A 155 -3.56 -5.59 0.86
CA PHE A 155 -4.37 -4.37 0.75
C PHE A 155 -5.43 -4.51 -0.35
N GLY A 156 -5.00 -4.90 -1.55
CA GLY A 156 -5.89 -5.07 -2.70
C GLY A 156 -6.95 -6.14 -2.49
N LEU A 157 -6.61 -7.28 -1.89
CA LEU A 157 -7.57 -8.33 -1.54
C LEU A 157 -8.65 -7.81 -0.58
N MET A 158 -8.26 -7.07 0.46
CA MET A 158 -9.22 -6.47 1.40
C MET A 158 -10.14 -5.46 0.71
N VAL A 159 -9.57 -4.62 -0.15
CA VAL A 159 -10.36 -3.66 -0.95
C VAL A 159 -11.31 -4.40 -1.89
N GLY A 160 -10.83 -5.40 -2.63
CA GLY A 160 -11.68 -6.18 -3.54
C GLY A 160 -12.79 -6.97 -2.84
N TRP A 161 -12.59 -7.31 -1.56
CA TRP A 161 -13.60 -8.01 -0.75
C TRP A 161 -14.68 -7.08 -0.20
N ILE A 162 -14.30 -5.89 0.26
CA ILE A 162 -15.18 -5.01 1.07
C ILE A 162 -15.75 -3.87 0.25
N ALA A 163 -14.97 -3.31 -0.70
CA ALA A 163 -15.36 -2.10 -1.39
C ALA A 163 -16.54 -2.31 -2.34
N PRO A 164 -17.57 -1.48 -2.29
CA PRO A 164 -18.60 -1.47 -3.31
C PRO A 164 -18.01 -1.00 -4.64
N VAL A 165 -18.59 -1.43 -5.76
CA VAL A 165 -18.16 -1.02 -7.10
C VAL A 165 -19.33 -0.44 -7.88
N ILE A 166 -19.07 0.62 -8.64
CA ILE A 166 -20.06 1.20 -9.56
C ILE A 166 -20.16 0.26 -10.76
N GLN A 167 -21.39 -0.25 -11.02
CA GLN A 167 -21.68 -1.09 -12.18
C GLN A 167 -21.91 -0.25 -13.42
#